data_2487f8cf4833ac6f72b698b3e426339b
#
_entry.id   2487f8cf4833ac6f72b698b3e426339b
#
_cell.length_a   1.000
_cell.length_b   1.000
_cell.length_c   1.000
_cell.angle_alpha   90.00
_cell.angle_beta   90.00
_cell.angle_gamma   90.00
#
_symmetry.space_group_name_H-M   'P 1'
#
loop_
_entity.id
_entity.type
_entity.pdbx_description
1 polymer ?
#
loop_
_entity_poly.entity_id
_entity_poly.type
_entity_poly.pdbx_seq_one_letter_code
_entity_poly.pdbx_strand_id
1 'polypeptide(L)'
;MTTAFSGVVAAVINKLSEDPPVCEAIYRARSNAIPETLDLAISVQFDQSLPNRGVMHGSPIDWSTRVTVECFARSVIETGDLAVDPLLEAVFARLSADATLGGVVGDFAIAGVEAENTSDGKKTGWVRITYIAEHRTSNSTLEQA
;
A
#
# COMPACT_ATOMS: atom_id res chain seq x y z
N MET A 1 20.77 -7.05 0.02
CA MET A 1 20.60 -5.81 -0.74
C MET A 1 19.19 -5.75 -1.29
N THR A 2 18.46 -4.70 -0.99
CA THR A 2 17.07 -4.54 -1.42
C THR A 2 16.95 -3.35 -2.36
N THR A 3 16.01 -3.44 -3.31
CA THR A 3 15.73 -2.31 -4.19
C THR A 3 14.96 -1.23 -3.45
N ALA A 4 14.99 0.00 -3.98
CA ALA A 4 14.19 1.09 -3.45
C ALA A 4 12.69 0.75 -3.50
N PHE A 5 12.24 0.00 -4.49
CA PHE A 5 10.84 -0.43 -4.61
C PHE A 5 10.41 -1.30 -3.42
N SER A 6 11.26 -2.27 -3.05
CA SER A 6 11.02 -3.09 -1.86
C SER A 6 11.04 -2.25 -0.59
N GLY A 7 11.90 -1.24 -0.54
CA GLY A 7 11.98 -0.32 0.58
C GLY A 7 10.71 0.53 0.75
N VAL A 8 10.09 0.95 -0.35
CA VAL A 8 8.82 1.69 -0.31
C VAL A 8 7.72 0.80 0.26
N VAL A 9 7.60 -0.44 -0.20
CA VAL A 9 6.60 -1.40 0.31
C VAL A 9 6.81 -1.64 1.81
N ALA A 10 8.07 -1.85 2.23
CA ALA A 10 8.39 -2.04 3.64
C ALA A 10 8.02 -0.82 4.48
N ALA A 11 8.26 0.39 3.97
CA ALA A 11 7.92 1.62 4.67
C ALA A 11 6.40 1.77 4.85
N VAL A 12 5.62 1.41 3.85
CA VAL A 12 4.15 1.41 3.94
C VAL A 12 3.69 0.42 5.02
N ILE A 13 4.21 -0.80 5.01
CA ILE A 13 3.86 -1.82 6.00
C ILE A 13 4.25 -1.35 7.40
N ASN A 14 5.43 -0.78 7.57
CA ASN A 14 5.89 -0.28 8.87
C ASN A 14 4.98 0.84 9.38
N LYS A 15 4.56 1.74 8.49
CA LYS A 15 3.66 2.83 8.86
C LYS A 15 2.31 2.32 9.34
N LEU A 16 1.74 1.35 8.62
CA LEU A 16 0.46 0.73 8.98
C LEU A 16 0.56 -0.11 10.25
N SER A 17 1.75 -0.62 10.57
CA SER A 17 2.00 -1.47 11.72
C SER A 17 2.41 -0.70 12.98
N GLU A 18 2.62 0.63 12.90
CA GLU A 18 2.95 1.46 14.07
C GLU A 18 1.86 1.34 15.13
N ASP A 19 2.26 1.37 16.39
CA ASP A 19 1.35 1.19 17.52
C ASP A 19 0.43 2.42 17.72
N PRO A 20 -0.92 2.23 17.76
CA PRO A 20 -1.63 0.98 17.53
C PRO A 20 -1.71 0.66 16.03
N PRO A 21 -1.49 -0.60 15.61
CA PRO A 21 -1.59 -0.97 14.20
C PRO A 21 -3.02 -0.80 13.69
N VAL A 22 -3.16 -0.48 12.41
CA VAL A 22 -4.49 -0.27 11.80
C VAL A 22 -5.32 -1.56 11.76
N CYS A 23 -4.66 -2.72 11.67
CA CYS A 23 -5.28 -4.03 11.91
C CYS A 23 -4.18 -5.05 12.24
N GLU A 24 -4.57 -6.23 12.73
CA GLU A 24 -3.61 -7.26 13.15
C GLU A 24 -2.94 -7.96 11.97
N ALA A 25 -3.67 -8.16 10.87
CA ALA A 25 -3.19 -8.93 9.73
C ALA A 25 -2.77 -8.00 8.60
N ILE A 26 -1.47 -7.75 8.49
CA ILE A 26 -0.89 -6.93 7.42
C ILE A 26 0.10 -7.81 6.67
N TYR A 27 -0.18 -8.09 5.40
CA TYR A 27 0.62 -8.97 4.56
C TYR A 27 1.39 -8.19 3.51
N ARG A 28 2.54 -8.75 3.13
CA ARG A 28 3.31 -8.27 1.98
C ARG A 28 3.03 -9.21 0.81
N ALA A 29 2.39 -8.68 -0.25
CA ALA A 29 2.09 -9.45 -1.47
C ALA A 29 1.48 -10.83 -1.13
N ARG A 30 0.30 -10.81 -0.52
CA ARG A 30 -0.38 -12.01 -0.05
C ARG A 30 -0.45 -13.10 -1.14
N SER A 31 0.05 -14.28 -0.82
CA SER A 31 0.06 -15.42 -1.74
C SER A 31 -1.06 -16.43 -1.49
N ASN A 32 -1.70 -16.36 -0.34
CA ASN A 32 -2.76 -17.30 0.05
C ASN A 32 -4.06 -16.57 0.34
N ALA A 33 -5.17 -17.31 0.31
CA ALA A 33 -6.46 -16.76 0.71
C ALA A 33 -6.43 -16.30 2.17
N ILE A 34 -7.20 -15.26 2.47
CA ILE A 34 -7.31 -14.75 3.84
C ILE A 34 -8.06 -15.78 4.68
N PRO A 35 -7.51 -16.22 5.84
CA PRO A 35 -8.19 -17.18 6.69
C PRO A 35 -9.57 -16.70 7.12
N GLU A 36 -10.52 -17.62 7.21
CA GLU A 36 -11.89 -17.30 7.63
C GLU A 36 -11.99 -16.79 9.06
N THR A 37 -10.96 -17.04 9.87
CA THR A 37 -10.88 -16.55 11.24
C THR A 37 -10.58 -15.06 11.33
N LEU A 38 -10.13 -14.43 10.23
CA LEU A 38 -9.80 -13.02 10.19
C LEU A 38 -10.95 -12.22 9.59
N ASP A 39 -11.40 -11.20 10.30
CA ASP A 39 -12.44 -10.28 9.83
C ASP A 39 -11.88 -9.07 9.13
N LEU A 40 -10.63 -8.71 9.39
CA LEU A 40 -9.92 -7.59 8.77
C LEU A 40 -8.54 -8.04 8.35
N ALA A 41 -8.11 -7.60 7.16
CA ALA A 41 -6.76 -7.84 6.68
C ALA A 41 -6.34 -6.76 5.68
N ILE A 42 -5.04 -6.54 5.60
CA ILE A 42 -4.43 -5.62 4.63
C ILE A 42 -3.33 -6.36 3.89
N SER A 43 -3.25 -6.16 2.58
CA SER A 43 -2.14 -6.64 1.75
C SER A 43 -1.52 -5.46 1.02
N VAL A 44 -0.22 -5.30 1.15
CA VAL A 44 0.55 -4.23 0.50
C VAL A 44 1.45 -4.86 -0.54
N GLN A 45 1.43 -4.33 -1.77
CA GLN A 45 2.25 -4.88 -2.84
C GLN A 45 2.71 -3.80 -3.81
N PHE A 46 3.86 -4.06 -4.41
CA PHE A 46 4.40 -3.27 -5.51
C PHE A 46 3.63 -3.64 -6.78
N ASP A 47 3.20 -2.64 -7.52
CA ASP A 47 2.46 -2.84 -8.75
C ASP A 47 3.31 -2.51 -9.98
N GLN A 48 3.73 -1.25 -10.10
CA GLN A 48 4.44 -0.76 -11.27
C GLN A 48 5.26 0.47 -10.89
N SER A 49 6.35 0.69 -11.62
CA SER A 49 7.12 1.93 -11.48
C SER A 49 7.53 2.44 -12.83
N LEU A 50 7.42 3.76 -13.02
CA LEU A 50 7.81 4.43 -14.24
C LEU A 50 8.97 5.36 -13.96
N PRO A 51 10.06 5.28 -14.75
CA PRO A 51 11.20 6.17 -14.56
C PRO A 51 10.96 7.52 -15.24
N ASN A 52 11.51 8.56 -14.63
CA ASN A 52 11.65 9.88 -15.24
C ASN A 52 13.12 10.25 -15.16
N ARG A 53 13.81 10.16 -16.28
CA ARG A 53 15.26 10.44 -16.34
C ARG A 53 15.52 11.92 -16.52
N GLY A 54 16.60 12.39 -15.89
CA GLY A 54 17.11 13.71 -16.18
C GLY A 54 17.66 13.80 -17.61
N VAL A 55 17.87 15.03 -18.07
CA VAL A 55 18.33 15.29 -19.44
C VAL A 55 19.80 14.94 -19.65
N MET A 56 20.60 14.84 -18.59
CA MET A 56 22.03 14.55 -18.68
C MET A 56 22.32 13.07 -18.50
N HIS A 57 23.25 12.56 -19.31
CA HIS A 57 23.73 11.19 -19.14
C HIS A 57 24.37 11.02 -17.74
N GLY A 58 24.03 9.95 -17.07
CA GLY A 58 24.51 9.69 -15.71
C GLY A 58 23.68 10.33 -14.60
N SER A 59 22.61 11.06 -14.94
CA SER A 59 21.71 11.65 -13.97
C SER A 59 20.99 10.58 -13.13
N PRO A 60 20.69 10.85 -11.86
CA PRO A 60 19.83 9.98 -11.07
C PRO A 60 18.49 9.77 -11.76
N ILE A 61 17.86 8.65 -11.45
CA ILE A 61 16.53 8.33 -11.98
C ILE A 61 15.49 8.64 -10.91
N ASP A 62 14.51 9.46 -11.26
CA ASP A 62 13.33 9.69 -10.43
C ASP A 62 12.27 8.68 -10.84
N TRP A 63 11.67 8.04 -9.85
CA TRP A 63 10.69 6.99 -10.06
C TRP A 63 9.33 7.42 -9.52
N SER A 64 8.29 7.11 -10.30
CA SER A 64 6.90 7.16 -9.83
C SER A 64 6.47 5.72 -9.63
N THR A 65 6.44 5.27 -8.39
CA THR A 65 6.19 3.89 -8.04
C THR A 65 4.77 3.73 -7.54
N ARG A 66 4.03 2.84 -8.21
CA ARG A 66 2.66 2.54 -7.82
C ARG A 66 2.66 1.38 -6.83
N VAL A 67 2.10 1.64 -5.65
CA VAL A 67 1.95 0.66 -4.58
C VAL A 67 0.46 0.53 -4.29
N THR A 68 -0.03 -0.70 -4.21
CA THR A 68 -1.42 -0.95 -3.88
C THR A 68 -1.55 -1.44 -2.45
N VAL A 69 -2.55 -0.91 -1.75
CA VAL A 69 -2.93 -1.34 -0.41
C VAL A 69 -4.33 -1.91 -0.52
N GLU A 70 -4.46 -3.22 -0.38
CA GLU A 70 -5.75 -3.89 -0.43
C GLU A 70 -6.29 -4.04 0.99
N CYS A 71 -7.47 -3.46 1.22
CA CYS A 71 -8.18 -3.57 2.49
C CYS A 71 -9.29 -4.59 2.34
N PHE A 72 -9.36 -5.51 3.28
CA PHE A 72 -10.33 -6.59 3.28
C PHE A 72 -11.09 -6.57 4.60
N ALA A 73 -12.42 -6.67 4.52
CA ALA A 73 -13.27 -6.80 5.70
C ALA A 73 -14.37 -7.81 5.44
N ARG A 74 -14.75 -8.52 6.49
CA ARG A 74 -15.78 -9.54 6.43
C ARG A 74 -16.75 -9.31 7.60
N SER A 75 -18.05 -9.36 7.32
CA SER A 75 -19.07 -9.16 8.35
C SER A 75 -20.27 -10.04 8.09
N VAL A 76 -20.95 -10.46 9.16
CA VAL A 76 -22.23 -11.18 9.07
C VAL A 76 -23.42 -10.22 9.23
N ILE A 77 -23.16 -8.99 9.65
CA ILE A 77 -24.19 -8.00 9.99
C ILE A 77 -24.29 -6.93 8.90
N GLU A 78 -23.17 -6.34 8.52
CA GLU A 78 -23.09 -5.21 7.58
C GLU A 78 -22.79 -5.68 6.16
N THR A 79 -23.16 -4.86 5.17
CA THR A 79 -22.72 -5.08 3.79
C THR A 79 -21.20 -4.92 3.69
N GLY A 80 -20.60 -5.53 2.68
CA GLY A 80 -19.14 -5.52 2.54
C GLY A 80 -18.53 -4.12 2.46
N ASP A 81 -19.20 -3.20 1.75
CA ASP A 81 -18.75 -1.82 1.63
C ASP A 81 -18.74 -1.09 2.98
N LEU A 82 -19.74 -1.31 3.81
CA LEU A 82 -19.79 -0.73 5.15
C LEU A 82 -18.81 -1.41 6.11
N ALA A 83 -18.58 -2.70 5.95
CA ALA A 83 -17.64 -3.43 6.80
C ALA A 83 -16.21 -2.98 6.61
N VAL A 84 -15.81 -2.64 5.38
CA VAL A 84 -14.44 -2.23 5.04
C VAL A 84 -14.20 -0.74 5.27
N ASP A 85 -15.25 0.07 5.35
CA ASP A 85 -15.13 1.52 5.39
C ASP A 85 -14.29 2.06 6.56
N PRO A 86 -14.44 1.58 7.80
CA PRO A 86 -13.58 2.03 8.91
C PRO A 86 -12.10 1.70 8.68
N LEU A 87 -11.80 0.55 8.08
CA LEU A 87 -10.43 0.16 7.79
C LEU A 87 -9.83 1.05 6.71
N LEU A 88 -10.61 1.34 5.67
CA LEU A 88 -10.22 2.26 4.61
C LEU A 88 -9.86 3.64 5.17
N GLU A 89 -10.70 4.18 6.04
CA GLU A 89 -10.46 5.47 6.69
C GLU A 89 -9.19 5.44 7.54
N ALA A 90 -9.00 4.37 8.32
CA ALA A 90 -7.83 4.23 9.18
C ALA A 90 -6.52 4.15 8.36
N VAL A 91 -6.53 3.41 7.26
CA VAL A 91 -5.37 3.29 6.37
C VAL A 91 -5.05 4.65 5.74
N PHE A 92 -6.05 5.33 5.21
CA PHE A 92 -5.85 6.63 4.58
C PHE A 92 -5.32 7.66 5.58
N ALA A 93 -5.91 7.72 6.78
CA ALA A 93 -5.46 8.65 7.82
C ALA A 93 -4.01 8.37 8.24
N ARG A 94 -3.65 7.10 8.40
CA ARG A 94 -2.31 6.71 8.82
C ARG A 94 -1.26 7.09 7.76
N LEU A 95 -1.53 6.80 6.50
CA LEU A 95 -0.59 7.06 5.42
C LEU A 95 -0.53 8.55 5.06
N SER A 96 -1.63 9.29 5.24
CA SER A 96 -1.66 10.73 4.97
C SER A 96 -0.94 11.55 6.04
N ALA A 97 -0.72 10.99 7.22
CA ALA A 97 -0.05 11.69 8.31
C ALA A 97 1.44 11.96 8.03
N ASP A 98 2.04 11.20 7.13
CA ASP A 98 3.45 11.38 6.76
C ASP A 98 3.65 11.07 5.27
N ALA A 99 3.67 12.11 4.46
CA ALA A 99 3.81 12.00 3.01
C ALA A 99 5.19 11.52 2.55
N THR A 100 6.17 11.46 3.44
CA THR A 100 7.51 10.97 3.10
C THR A 100 7.77 9.56 3.61
N LEU A 101 6.82 8.95 4.32
CA LEU A 101 6.97 7.63 4.95
C LEU A 101 8.25 7.52 5.79
N GLY A 102 8.49 8.54 6.62
CA GLY A 102 9.69 8.60 7.46
C GLY A 102 10.96 8.99 6.69
N GLY A 103 10.82 9.64 5.54
CA GLY A 103 11.94 10.06 4.71
C GLY A 103 12.36 9.06 3.64
N VAL A 104 11.62 7.97 3.47
CA VAL A 104 11.93 6.94 2.47
C VAL A 104 11.61 7.42 1.06
N VAL A 105 10.56 8.23 0.91
CA VAL A 105 10.14 8.77 -0.38
C VAL A 105 10.08 10.30 -0.33
N GLY A 106 10.12 10.93 -1.49
CA GLY A 106 9.96 12.39 -1.59
C GLY A 106 8.52 12.83 -1.48
N ASP A 107 7.59 12.01 -1.96
CA ASP A 107 6.16 12.26 -1.87
C ASP A 107 5.40 10.94 -1.97
N PHE A 108 4.23 10.89 -1.35
CA PHE A 108 3.39 9.71 -1.33
C PHE A 108 1.94 10.17 -1.38
N ALA A 109 1.28 9.97 -2.51
CA ALA A 109 -0.05 10.51 -2.75
C ALA A 109 -1.01 9.44 -3.26
N ILE A 110 -2.27 9.56 -2.89
CA ILE A 110 -3.30 8.65 -3.36
C ILE A 110 -3.56 8.90 -4.84
N ALA A 111 -3.70 7.81 -5.61
CA ALA A 111 -3.97 7.87 -7.05
C ALA A 111 -5.34 7.30 -7.42
N GLY A 112 -5.93 6.47 -6.59
CA GLY A 112 -7.23 5.91 -6.88
C GLY A 112 -7.72 4.97 -5.80
N VAL A 113 -9.02 4.71 -5.83
CA VAL A 113 -9.68 3.75 -4.94
C VAL A 113 -10.64 2.93 -5.79
N GLU A 114 -10.52 1.61 -5.69
CA GLU A 114 -11.41 0.67 -6.36
C GLU A 114 -12.03 -0.24 -5.31
N ALA A 115 -13.28 -0.62 -5.50
CA ALA A 115 -14.01 -1.45 -4.56
C ALA A 115 -14.60 -2.67 -5.26
N GLU A 116 -14.65 -3.79 -4.55
CA GLU A 116 -15.31 -5.00 -4.97
C GLU A 116 -16.04 -5.62 -3.79
N ASN A 117 -17.27 -6.04 -3.99
CA ASN A 117 -18.09 -6.65 -2.95
C ASN A 117 -18.54 -8.04 -3.38
N THR A 118 -18.44 -9.00 -2.46
CA THR A 118 -18.95 -10.35 -2.67
C THR A 118 -19.89 -10.69 -1.50
N SER A 119 -20.78 -11.66 -1.73
CA SER A 119 -21.80 -12.00 -0.74
C SER A 119 -21.96 -13.52 -0.55
N ASP A 120 -20.85 -14.23 -0.46
CA ASP A 120 -20.85 -15.68 -0.22
C ASP A 120 -20.82 -15.95 1.29
N GLY A 121 -21.97 -16.23 1.89
CA GLY A 121 -22.11 -16.55 3.31
C GLY A 121 -21.90 -15.33 4.20
N LYS A 122 -20.65 -14.96 4.48
CA LYS A 122 -20.30 -13.68 5.08
C LYS A 122 -20.14 -12.65 3.98
N LYS A 123 -20.67 -11.45 4.21
CA LYS A 123 -20.51 -10.33 3.28
C LYS A 123 -19.08 -9.82 3.35
N THR A 124 -18.40 -9.80 2.21
CA THR A 124 -16.99 -9.45 2.10
C THR A 124 -16.84 -8.17 1.29
N GLY A 125 -16.11 -7.22 1.82
CA GLY A 125 -15.73 -6.00 1.14
C GLY A 125 -14.23 -5.98 0.82
N TRP A 126 -13.89 -5.65 -0.39
CA TRP A 126 -12.53 -5.39 -0.84
C TRP A 126 -12.43 -3.96 -1.32
N VAL A 127 -11.45 -3.24 -0.85
CA VAL A 127 -11.12 -1.93 -1.38
C VAL A 127 -9.61 -1.90 -1.65
N ARG A 128 -9.26 -1.52 -2.87
CA ARG A 128 -7.86 -1.34 -3.26
C ARG A 128 -7.58 0.15 -3.34
N ILE A 129 -6.61 0.61 -2.56
CA ILE A 129 -6.12 1.98 -2.64
C ILE A 129 -4.81 1.94 -3.40
N THR A 130 -4.69 2.76 -4.43
CA THR A 130 -3.46 2.89 -5.19
C THR A 130 -2.78 4.19 -4.78
N TYR A 131 -1.51 4.09 -4.39
CA TYR A 131 -0.66 5.23 -4.06
C TYR A 131 0.47 5.34 -5.07
N ILE A 132 0.93 6.57 -5.30
CA ILE A 132 2.13 6.83 -6.08
C ILE A 132 3.19 7.42 -5.16
N ALA A 133 4.34 6.75 -5.10
CA ALA A 133 5.50 7.17 -4.33
C ALA A 133 6.55 7.74 -5.29
N GLU A 134 6.98 8.96 -5.02
CA GLU A 134 8.04 9.61 -5.78
C GLU A 134 9.35 9.41 -5.03
N HIS A 135 10.32 8.73 -5.64
CA HIS A 135 11.62 8.50 -5.03
C HIS A 135 12.71 8.43 -6.09
N ARG A 136 13.95 8.32 -5.65
CA ARG A 136 15.11 8.43 -6.53
C ARG A 136 16.09 7.28 -6.31
N THR A 137 16.67 6.80 -7.40
CA THR A 137 17.82 5.90 -7.36
C THR A 137 18.95 6.52 -8.16
N SER A 138 20.17 5.95 -8.04
CA SER A 138 21.22 6.28 -8.97
C SER A 138 20.88 5.68 -10.34
N ASN A 139 21.67 6.02 -11.38
CA ASN A 139 21.45 5.45 -12.71
C ASN A 139 22.07 4.06 -12.89
N SER A 140 22.74 3.53 -11.90
CA SER A 140 23.48 2.26 -12.00
C SER A 140 23.02 1.19 -11.00
N THR A 141 22.18 1.54 -10.04
CA THR A 141 21.64 0.60 -9.06
C THR A 141 20.21 1.01 -8.68
N LEU A 142 19.39 0.02 -8.33
CA LEU A 142 18.02 0.27 -7.87
C LEU A 142 17.93 0.50 -6.36
N GLU A 143 19.06 0.67 -5.69
CA GLU A 143 19.07 1.09 -4.30
C GLU A 143 18.67 2.56 -4.18
N GLN A 144 18.06 2.89 -3.06
CA GLN A 144 17.66 4.27 -2.79
C GLN A 144 18.90 5.18 -2.77
N ALA A 145 18.77 6.26 -3.47
CA ALA A 145 19.85 7.26 -3.52
C ALA A 145 19.90 8.07 -2.23
#